data_a18dfa6f4fea973bffa4955a28aaebee
#
_entry.id   a18dfa6f4fea973bffa4955a28aaebee
#
_cell.length_a   1.000
_cell.length_b   1.000
_cell.length_c   1.000
_cell.angle_alpha   90.00
_cell.angle_beta   90.00
_cell.angle_gamma   90.00
#
_symmetry.space_group_name_H-M   'P 1'
#
loop_
_entity.id
_entity.type
_entity.pdbx_description
1 polymer ?
#
loop_
_entity_poly.entity_id
_entity_poly.type
_entity_poly.pdbx_seq_one_letter_code
_entity_poly.pdbx_strand_id
1 'polypeptide(L)'
;MKKLTLLTVCMALVLSICSGHGIAAQKNTVPEELKQNLEDAYIYAFPLVLMDATETSATNTETAVAGKAPVNQFIHARELVDAKFKNVVTPNVDTIYSQVWYDLSSEPMIYELPETDRFCKVQVLDAWTNTAAVLDKAGPYAITKADWQGDLPKGVTRVDVPTSMAWSITRTLLSGQEDLSNVHAIQKQMKLMPLSAYMSADNYQPAKGSYNEANNYVPINKVLSMSPAEFFNKANELMENNPPAAEDKEIIAKIAKINVGPGQKFSSNILGKNPQTQWNNMLQQIRPKLNGEASKYFQKLGQWDYYGAPIGDFGQEYNYRALVAMAGLGANTVDVAIYPKTEVDNQGNFLTGEHSYILHFDRFPPVLEGGFWSITAYGEDDFLIDNPLNRYCINDRSDLKVNADGTVDIVLAQQAPENITNWLPVSKGRFHLFMRIYTPDMQALSKWIAPTIILK
;
A
#
# COMPACT_ATOMS: atom_id res chain seq x y z
N MET A 1 33.16 31.79 -49.33
CA MET A 1 33.54 33.18 -49.77
C MET A 1 32.52 34.15 -49.19
N LYS A 2 33.06 35.29 -48.71
CA LYS A 2 32.43 36.52 -48.17
C LYS A 2 31.91 36.32 -46.73
N LYS A 3 32.57 36.66 -45.68
CA LYS A 3 33.26 37.84 -45.13
C LYS A 3 32.37 39.12 -45.12
N LEU A 4 32.35 39.70 -43.93
CA LEU A 4 32.25 41.14 -43.59
C LEU A 4 30.99 41.46 -42.79
N THR A 5 30.97 42.34 -41.78
CA THR A 5 31.99 43.08 -41.04
C THR A 5 31.29 43.68 -39.79
N LEU A 6 32.04 43.81 -38.76
CA LEU A 6 31.88 44.59 -37.54
C LEU A 6 31.42 46.05 -37.80
N LEU A 7 30.48 46.56 -37.02
CA LEU A 7 30.42 48.03 -36.77
C LEU A 7 30.07 48.29 -35.30
N THR A 8 31.06 48.79 -34.61
CA THR A 8 31.04 49.38 -33.28
C THR A 8 30.54 50.85 -33.41
N VAL A 9 29.55 51.22 -32.60
CA VAL A 9 29.27 52.63 -32.34
C VAL A 9 29.12 52.82 -30.83
N CYS A 10 30.13 53.47 -30.25
CA CYS A 10 30.06 54.13 -28.94
C CYS A 10 29.18 55.38 -29.03
N MET A 11 28.27 55.55 -28.07
CA MET A 11 27.83 56.91 -27.69
C MET A 11 27.50 56.98 -26.20
N ALA A 12 28.00 58.06 -25.63
CA ALA A 12 28.21 58.31 -24.22
C ALA A 12 26.96 58.71 -23.42
N LEU A 13 27.02 58.42 -22.15
CA LEU A 13 26.48 59.09 -20.96
C LEU A 13 25.41 60.16 -21.11
N VAL A 14 24.26 59.94 -20.46
CA VAL A 14 23.59 60.95 -19.64
C VAL A 14 23.15 60.30 -18.34
N LEU A 15 23.78 60.67 -17.23
CA LEU A 15 23.34 60.39 -15.87
C LEU A 15 22.06 61.18 -15.60
N SER A 16 20.94 60.46 -15.42
CA SER A 16 19.75 61.05 -14.81
C SER A 16 19.50 60.28 -13.51
N ILE A 17 19.83 60.89 -12.38
CA ILE A 17 19.56 60.47 -11.05
C ILE A 17 18.04 60.59 -10.82
N CYS A 18 17.29 59.55 -11.09
CA CYS A 18 15.95 59.38 -10.54
C CYS A 18 16.04 58.46 -9.32
N SER A 19 15.97 59.06 -8.14
CA SER A 19 15.69 58.35 -6.87
C SER A 19 14.31 57.72 -6.94
N GLY A 20 14.24 56.55 -7.61
CA GLY A 20 13.10 55.66 -7.56
C GLY A 20 13.20 54.83 -6.29
N HIS A 21 12.33 55.09 -5.33
CA HIS A 21 12.07 54.16 -4.23
C HIS A 21 11.59 52.88 -4.88
N GLY A 22 12.50 51.93 -5.03
CA GLY A 22 12.16 50.55 -5.36
C GLY A 22 11.34 49.97 -4.21
N ILE A 23 10.04 49.96 -4.38
CA ILE A 23 9.18 49.08 -3.59
C ILE A 23 9.65 47.68 -3.97
N ALA A 24 10.55 47.11 -3.16
CA ALA A 24 10.87 45.72 -3.23
C ALA A 24 9.52 44.97 -3.05
N ALA A 25 9.04 44.35 -4.10
CA ALA A 25 7.92 43.44 -4.03
C ALA A 25 8.32 42.38 -3.02
N GLN A 26 7.81 42.53 -1.80
CA GLN A 26 7.98 41.53 -0.75
C GLN A 26 7.44 40.22 -1.32
N LYS A 27 8.34 39.34 -1.75
CA LYS A 27 7.97 37.95 -2.06
C LYS A 27 7.34 37.43 -0.80
N ASN A 28 6.00 37.31 -0.78
CA ASN A 28 5.24 36.64 0.27
C ASN A 28 5.60 35.13 0.21
N THR A 29 6.81 34.79 0.60
CA THR A 29 7.22 33.39 0.80
C THR A 29 6.84 33.01 2.21
N VAL A 30 6.14 31.87 2.33
CA VAL A 30 5.88 31.22 3.61
C VAL A 30 7.24 31.02 4.31
N PRO A 31 7.39 31.42 5.60
CA PRO A 31 8.62 31.16 6.34
C PRO A 31 9.03 29.70 6.26
N GLU A 32 10.33 29.41 6.14
CA GLU A 32 10.83 28.04 5.92
C GLU A 32 10.44 27.11 7.09
N GLU A 33 10.49 27.59 8.34
CA GLU A 33 10.03 26.79 9.49
C GLU A 33 8.55 26.41 9.37
N LEU A 34 7.72 27.35 8.94
CA LEU A 34 6.29 27.10 8.75
C LEU A 34 6.06 26.08 7.62
N LYS A 35 6.81 26.21 6.53
CA LYS A 35 6.76 25.26 5.41
C LYS A 35 7.14 23.86 5.87
N GLN A 36 8.24 23.72 6.62
CA GLN A 36 8.67 22.44 7.15
C GLN A 36 7.65 21.83 8.12
N ASN A 37 7.04 22.64 8.99
CA ASN A 37 5.99 22.15 9.91
C ASN A 37 4.75 21.66 9.15
N LEU A 38 4.39 22.32 8.04
CA LEU A 38 3.28 21.89 7.18
C LEU A 38 3.58 20.61 6.44
N GLU A 39 4.80 20.47 5.90
CA GLU A 39 5.24 19.22 5.24
C GLU A 39 5.23 18.06 6.23
N ASP A 40 5.82 18.24 7.41
CA ASP A 40 5.87 17.21 8.44
C ASP A 40 4.47 16.82 8.93
N ALA A 41 3.58 17.81 9.13
CA ALA A 41 2.19 17.57 9.51
C ALA A 41 1.43 16.79 8.44
N TYR A 42 1.64 17.13 7.17
CA TYR A 42 1.03 16.41 6.06
C TYR A 42 1.52 14.96 5.99
N ILE A 43 2.85 14.76 6.00
CA ILE A 43 3.46 13.43 5.94
C ILE A 43 3.00 12.58 7.12
N TYR A 44 2.98 13.16 8.33
CA TYR A 44 2.55 12.47 9.55
C TYR A 44 1.09 12.02 9.47
N ALA A 45 0.17 12.92 9.07
CA ALA A 45 -1.26 12.69 9.07
C ALA A 45 -1.79 11.97 7.81
N PHE A 46 -1.01 11.94 6.72
CA PHE A 46 -1.45 11.40 5.43
C PHE A 46 -1.99 9.97 5.52
N PRO A 47 -1.31 9.01 6.21
CA PRO A 47 -1.83 7.65 6.34
C PRO A 47 -3.19 7.60 7.02
N LEU A 48 -3.39 8.35 8.09
CA LEU A 48 -4.64 8.41 8.84
C LEU A 48 -5.80 8.95 7.98
N VAL A 49 -5.57 10.05 7.26
CA VAL A 49 -6.60 10.65 6.39
C VAL A 49 -6.92 9.74 5.19
N LEU A 50 -5.91 9.03 4.66
CA LEU A 50 -6.14 8.07 3.59
C LEU A 50 -6.90 6.83 4.07
N MET A 51 -6.65 6.37 5.29
CA MET A 51 -7.40 5.27 5.91
C MET A 51 -8.87 5.63 6.06
N ASP A 52 -9.21 6.81 6.61
CA ASP A 52 -10.58 7.31 6.72
C ASP A 52 -11.28 7.42 5.34
N ALA A 53 -10.58 7.98 4.36
CA ALA A 53 -11.14 8.08 3.01
C ALA A 53 -11.37 6.69 2.37
N THR A 54 -10.49 5.72 2.68
CA THR A 54 -10.61 4.35 2.18
C THR A 54 -11.75 3.61 2.85
N GLU A 55 -11.85 3.71 4.18
CA GLU A 55 -12.97 3.18 4.95
C GLU A 55 -14.30 3.77 4.43
N THR A 56 -14.41 5.09 4.39
CA THR A 56 -15.63 5.80 3.93
C THR A 56 -16.09 5.33 2.56
N SER A 57 -15.17 5.15 1.61
CA SER A 57 -15.51 4.64 0.27
C SER A 57 -15.88 3.16 0.26
N ALA A 58 -15.13 2.32 1.02
CA ALA A 58 -15.34 0.87 1.07
C ALA A 58 -16.61 0.48 1.82
N THR A 59 -17.04 1.30 2.79
CA THR A 59 -18.23 1.03 3.60
C THR A 59 -19.49 1.78 3.12
N ASN A 60 -19.39 2.53 2.03
CA ASN A 60 -20.47 3.30 1.45
C ASN A 60 -21.51 2.42 0.73
N THR A 61 -22.29 1.67 1.50
CA THR A 61 -23.34 0.78 1.04
C THR A 61 -24.31 0.44 2.18
N GLU A 62 -25.57 0.16 1.87
CA GLU A 62 -26.57 -0.28 2.87
C GLU A 62 -26.38 -1.76 3.29
N THR A 63 -25.92 -2.59 2.37
CA THR A 63 -25.68 -4.03 2.59
C THR A 63 -24.40 -4.46 1.88
N ALA A 64 -23.82 -5.58 2.29
CA ALA A 64 -22.64 -6.12 1.62
C ALA A 64 -22.91 -6.44 0.15
N VAL A 65 -22.04 -5.90 -0.73
CA VAL A 65 -22.06 -6.10 -2.18
C VAL A 65 -20.64 -6.39 -2.66
N ALA A 66 -20.44 -6.63 -3.95
CA ALA A 66 -19.11 -6.81 -4.52
C ALA A 66 -18.20 -5.60 -4.22
N GLY A 67 -17.13 -5.80 -3.46
CA GLY A 67 -16.13 -4.78 -3.14
C GLY A 67 -16.52 -3.78 -2.04
N LYS A 68 -17.72 -3.85 -1.47
CA LYS A 68 -18.17 -2.96 -0.38
C LYS A 68 -19.00 -3.71 0.66
N ALA A 69 -18.85 -3.34 1.94
CA ALA A 69 -19.76 -3.77 3.00
C ALA A 69 -19.83 -2.68 4.08
N PRO A 70 -20.94 -2.58 4.84
CA PRO A 70 -20.99 -1.72 6.00
C PRO A 70 -19.86 -2.01 6.99
N VAL A 71 -19.53 -1.03 7.83
CA VAL A 71 -18.58 -1.21 8.94
C VAL A 71 -18.95 -2.44 9.76
N ASN A 72 -17.94 -3.15 10.30
CA ASN A 72 -18.12 -4.39 11.06
C ASN A 72 -18.78 -5.53 10.26
N GLN A 73 -18.56 -5.55 8.94
CA GLN A 73 -19.02 -6.62 8.05
C GLN A 73 -17.93 -7.01 7.04
N PHE A 74 -17.97 -8.26 6.55
CA PHE A 74 -17.01 -8.74 5.56
C PHE A 74 -17.24 -8.18 4.16
N ILE A 75 -16.13 -7.75 3.55
CA ILE A 75 -16.00 -7.54 2.11
C ILE A 75 -15.24 -8.75 1.56
N HIS A 76 -15.92 -9.69 0.95
CA HIS A 76 -15.28 -10.84 0.33
C HIS A 76 -15.06 -10.60 -1.16
N ALA A 77 -13.80 -10.61 -1.62
CA ALA A 77 -13.51 -10.83 -3.04
C ALA A 77 -13.88 -12.28 -3.39
N ARG A 78 -14.48 -12.48 -4.56
CA ARG A 78 -14.94 -13.80 -4.99
C ARG A 78 -14.13 -14.38 -6.14
N GLU A 79 -13.30 -13.56 -6.77
CA GLU A 79 -12.50 -13.94 -7.92
C GLU A 79 -11.15 -13.22 -7.86
N LEU A 80 -10.15 -13.77 -8.52
CA LEU A 80 -8.93 -13.03 -8.82
C LEU A 80 -9.22 -11.97 -9.88
N VAL A 81 -8.42 -10.92 -9.85
CA VAL A 81 -8.46 -9.89 -10.90
C VAL A 81 -7.76 -10.38 -12.15
N ASP A 82 -8.17 -9.86 -13.30
CA ASP A 82 -7.59 -10.10 -14.62
C ASP A 82 -6.96 -8.83 -15.22
N ALA A 83 -6.53 -8.88 -16.48
CA ALA A 83 -5.93 -7.75 -17.19
C ALA A 83 -6.89 -6.57 -17.41
N LYS A 84 -8.20 -6.75 -17.24
CA LYS A 84 -9.21 -5.68 -17.35
C LYS A 84 -9.31 -4.86 -16.06
N PHE A 85 -8.83 -5.39 -14.95
CA PHE A 85 -8.84 -4.69 -13.68
C PHE A 85 -7.81 -3.56 -13.67
N LYS A 86 -8.28 -2.31 -13.52
CA LYS A 86 -7.45 -1.09 -13.55
C LYS A 86 -7.62 -0.19 -12.31
N ASN A 87 -8.20 -0.73 -11.24
CA ASN A 87 -8.48 0.08 -10.04
C ASN A 87 -7.27 0.21 -9.10
N VAL A 88 -6.39 -0.79 -9.10
CA VAL A 88 -5.18 -0.83 -8.26
C VAL A 88 -4.02 -1.33 -9.10
N VAL A 89 -2.87 -0.67 -9.04
CA VAL A 89 -1.65 -1.08 -9.72
C VAL A 89 -1.04 -2.32 -9.07
N THR A 90 -0.29 -3.09 -9.83
CA THR A 90 0.40 -4.33 -9.41
C THR A 90 -0.49 -5.29 -8.62
N PRO A 91 -1.74 -5.57 -9.10
CA PRO A 91 -2.71 -6.35 -8.34
C PRO A 91 -2.20 -7.77 -8.07
N ASN A 92 -2.58 -8.30 -6.91
CA ASN A 92 -2.26 -9.66 -6.49
C ASN A 92 -3.12 -10.68 -7.26
N VAL A 93 -2.50 -11.77 -7.70
CA VAL A 93 -3.16 -12.88 -8.39
C VAL A 93 -2.90 -14.24 -7.72
N ASP A 94 -2.45 -14.25 -6.47
CA ASP A 94 -2.16 -15.45 -5.68
C ASP A 94 -3.21 -15.72 -4.61
N THR A 95 -3.81 -14.67 -4.06
CA THR A 95 -4.70 -14.77 -2.90
C THR A 95 -6.03 -14.08 -3.13
N ILE A 96 -7.09 -14.67 -2.59
CA ILE A 96 -8.42 -14.07 -2.50
C ILE A 96 -8.53 -13.33 -1.17
N TYR A 97 -9.07 -12.11 -1.22
CA TYR A 97 -9.14 -11.23 -0.07
C TYR A 97 -10.51 -11.27 0.62
N SER A 98 -10.47 -11.26 1.95
CA SER A 98 -11.62 -10.93 2.79
C SER A 98 -11.21 -9.79 3.71
N GLN A 99 -11.97 -8.71 3.73
CA GLN A 99 -11.60 -7.49 4.44
C GLN A 99 -12.72 -7.10 5.41
N VAL A 100 -12.35 -6.43 6.50
CA VAL A 100 -13.30 -5.82 7.44
C VAL A 100 -12.77 -4.47 7.86
N TRP A 101 -13.59 -3.45 7.77
CA TRP A 101 -13.38 -2.17 8.43
C TRP A 101 -14.11 -2.17 9.77
N TYR A 102 -13.40 -1.83 10.84
CA TYR A 102 -13.92 -1.89 12.20
C TYR A 102 -14.14 -0.51 12.77
N ASP A 103 -15.28 -0.35 13.43
CA ASP A 103 -15.48 0.63 14.49
C ASP A 103 -15.46 -0.11 15.84
N LEU A 104 -14.40 0.12 16.61
CA LEU A 104 -14.15 -0.49 17.92
C LEU A 104 -14.53 0.45 19.08
N SER A 105 -15.21 1.55 18.80
CA SER A 105 -15.55 2.57 19.81
C SER A 105 -16.52 2.09 20.88
N SER A 106 -17.40 1.15 20.54
CA SER A 106 -18.46 0.68 21.44
C SER A 106 -18.09 -0.60 22.19
N GLU A 107 -17.64 -1.63 21.46
CA GLU A 107 -17.28 -2.92 22.02
C GLU A 107 -16.34 -3.69 21.08
N PRO A 108 -15.65 -4.74 21.56
CA PRO A 108 -14.85 -5.63 20.73
C PRO A 108 -15.67 -6.34 19.66
N MET A 109 -15.01 -6.58 18.51
CA MET A 109 -15.54 -7.44 17.46
C MET A 109 -14.88 -8.82 17.50
N ILE A 110 -15.68 -9.87 17.54
CA ILE A 110 -15.18 -11.25 17.50
C ILE A 110 -15.05 -11.67 16.05
N TYR A 111 -13.82 -11.97 15.65
CA TYR A 111 -13.45 -12.56 14.37
C TYR A 111 -13.18 -14.04 14.56
N GLU A 112 -13.98 -14.93 13.98
CA GLU A 112 -13.70 -16.36 13.96
C GLU A 112 -12.96 -16.72 12.66
N LEU A 113 -11.67 -17.10 12.81
CA LEU A 113 -10.85 -17.60 11.71
C LEU A 113 -11.00 -19.12 11.63
N PRO A 114 -11.49 -19.68 10.50
CA PRO A 114 -11.68 -21.13 10.36
C PRO A 114 -10.36 -21.88 10.22
N GLU A 115 -10.36 -23.15 10.57
CA GLU A 115 -9.24 -24.05 10.28
C GLU A 115 -9.10 -24.28 8.78
N THR A 116 -7.87 -24.28 8.29
CA THR A 116 -7.53 -24.54 6.89
C THR A 116 -6.11 -25.04 6.76
N ASP A 117 -5.84 -25.83 5.73
CA ASP A 117 -4.54 -26.41 5.40
C ASP A 117 -3.67 -25.54 4.50
N ARG A 118 -4.16 -24.34 4.15
CA ARG A 118 -3.48 -23.41 3.24
C ARG A 118 -3.11 -22.11 3.93
N PHE A 119 -2.23 -21.33 3.29
CA PHE A 119 -1.97 -19.98 3.73
C PHE A 119 -3.28 -19.19 3.82
N CYS A 120 -3.61 -18.79 5.02
CA CYS A 120 -4.76 -17.95 5.33
C CYS A 120 -4.39 -17.07 6.53
N LYS A 121 -3.92 -15.86 6.30
CA LYS A 121 -3.47 -14.95 7.35
C LYS A 121 -4.30 -13.67 7.36
N VAL A 122 -4.64 -13.23 8.56
CA VAL A 122 -5.37 -11.97 8.80
C VAL A 122 -4.39 -10.94 9.33
N GLN A 123 -4.08 -9.94 8.53
CA GLN A 123 -3.37 -8.75 9.00
C GLN A 123 -4.40 -7.79 9.60
N VAL A 124 -4.22 -7.36 10.84
CA VAL A 124 -5.02 -6.34 11.51
C VAL A 124 -4.19 -5.06 11.58
N LEU A 125 -4.69 -3.99 10.98
CA LEU A 125 -4.03 -2.68 10.92
C LEU A 125 -4.76 -1.68 11.81
N ASP A 126 -4.00 -0.80 12.46
CA ASP A 126 -4.53 0.38 13.12
C ASP A 126 -4.87 1.49 12.11
N ALA A 127 -5.46 2.57 12.57
CA ALA A 127 -5.81 3.73 11.75
C ALA A 127 -4.59 4.45 11.14
N TRP A 128 -3.39 4.22 11.67
CA TRP A 128 -2.13 4.79 11.19
C TRP A 128 -1.38 3.88 10.21
N THR A 129 -2.01 2.75 9.80
CA THR A 129 -1.47 1.74 8.90
C THR A 129 -0.38 0.84 9.47
N ASN A 130 -0.15 0.84 10.77
CA ASN A 130 0.72 -0.14 11.39
C ASN A 130 -0.03 -1.46 11.57
N THR A 131 0.68 -2.58 11.47
CA THR A 131 0.16 -3.90 11.74
C THR A 131 0.11 -4.13 13.26
N ALA A 132 -1.10 -4.10 13.83
CA ALA A 132 -1.31 -4.40 15.24
C ALA A 132 -1.16 -5.88 15.55
N ALA A 133 -1.58 -6.74 14.63
CA ALA A 133 -1.45 -8.20 14.76
C ALA A 133 -1.53 -8.92 13.41
N VAL A 134 -0.99 -10.13 13.37
CA VAL A 134 -1.20 -11.11 12.30
C VAL A 134 -1.80 -12.37 12.91
N LEU A 135 -3.01 -12.77 12.47
CA LEU A 135 -3.70 -13.96 12.93
C LEU A 135 -3.45 -15.08 11.90
N ASP A 136 -2.86 -16.17 12.34
CA ASP A 136 -2.46 -17.28 11.48
C ASP A 136 -2.93 -18.65 12.00
N LYS A 137 -3.64 -18.70 13.14
CA LYS A 137 -4.21 -19.91 13.73
C LYS A 137 -5.73 -19.82 13.75
N ALA A 138 -6.39 -20.94 13.52
CA ALA A 138 -7.84 -21.03 13.65
C ALA A 138 -8.30 -20.70 15.08
N GLY A 139 -9.43 -20.03 15.21
CA GLY A 139 -10.04 -19.70 16.50
C GLY A 139 -10.74 -18.35 16.54
N PRO A 140 -11.39 -18.05 17.64
CA PRO A 140 -12.01 -16.76 17.88
C PRO A 140 -11.00 -15.75 18.42
N TYR A 141 -11.01 -14.56 17.81
CA TYR A 141 -10.19 -13.41 18.18
C TYR A 141 -11.08 -12.23 18.51
N ALA A 142 -10.87 -11.60 19.65
CA ALA A 142 -11.51 -10.34 19.99
C ALA A 142 -10.61 -9.19 19.53
N ILE A 143 -11.02 -8.52 18.47
CA ILE A 143 -10.37 -7.28 18.02
C ILE A 143 -10.89 -6.17 18.92
N THR A 144 -10.01 -5.62 19.75
CA THR A 144 -10.37 -4.69 20.82
C THR A 144 -9.63 -3.37 20.67
N LYS A 145 -10.27 -2.27 21.02
CA LYS A 145 -9.52 -1.05 21.31
C LYS A 145 -8.64 -1.28 22.54
N ALA A 146 -7.39 -0.84 22.50
CA ALA A 146 -6.38 -1.17 23.53
C ALA A 146 -6.76 -0.71 24.96
N ASP A 147 -7.56 0.35 25.08
CA ASP A 147 -8.06 0.87 26.37
C ASP A 147 -9.37 0.20 26.84
N TRP A 148 -9.92 -0.74 26.05
CA TRP A 148 -11.12 -1.47 26.47
C TRP A 148 -10.85 -2.35 27.69
N GLN A 149 -11.71 -2.19 28.71
CA GLN A 149 -11.61 -2.91 29.96
C GLN A 149 -12.82 -3.83 30.13
N GLY A 150 -12.66 -5.10 29.89
CA GLY A 150 -13.71 -6.09 30.06
C GLY A 150 -13.15 -7.50 30.00
N ASP A 151 -13.98 -8.48 30.38
CA ASP A 151 -13.63 -9.86 30.37
C ASP A 151 -14.00 -10.51 29.02
N LEU A 152 -13.13 -11.34 28.51
CA LEU A 152 -13.37 -12.15 27.31
C LEU A 152 -13.78 -13.57 27.69
N PRO A 153 -14.64 -14.22 26.90
CA PRO A 153 -14.98 -15.61 27.07
C PRO A 153 -13.74 -16.50 26.99
N LYS A 154 -13.76 -17.62 27.72
CA LYS A 154 -12.68 -18.59 27.67
C LYS A 154 -12.43 -19.08 26.24
N GLY A 155 -11.18 -19.06 25.81
CA GLY A 155 -10.76 -19.52 24.51
C GLY A 155 -10.75 -18.43 23.41
N VAL A 156 -11.23 -17.23 23.73
CA VAL A 156 -11.11 -16.07 22.83
C VAL A 156 -9.75 -15.39 23.04
N THR A 157 -9.01 -15.22 21.96
CA THR A 157 -7.71 -14.52 21.97
C THR A 157 -7.92 -13.02 21.83
N ARG A 158 -7.36 -12.23 22.75
CA ARG A 158 -7.41 -10.76 22.68
C ARG A 158 -6.40 -10.22 21.66
N VAL A 159 -6.84 -9.27 20.86
CA VAL A 159 -6.02 -8.52 19.88
C VAL A 159 -6.24 -7.04 20.11
N ASP A 160 -5.26 -6.39 20.72
CA ASP A 160 -5.34 -4.96 21.02
C ASP A 160 -4.95 -4.10 19.81
N VAL A 161 -5.83 -3.15 19.46
CA VAL A 161 -5.59 -2.14 18.43
C VAL A 161 -5.59 -0.76 19.11
N PRO A 162 -4.57 0.09 18.88
CA PRO A 162 -4.44 1.37 19.60
C PRO A 162 -5.49 2.42 19.20
N THR A 163 -6.29 2.15 18.16
CA THR A 163 -7.23 3.09 17.54
C THR A 163 -8.64 2.55 17.50
N SER A 164 -9.65 3.42 17.40
CA SER A 164 -11.06 3.01 17.25
C SER A 164 -11.35 2.49 15.85
N MET A 165 -10.78 3.12 14.82
CA MET A 165 -10.80 2.60 13.45
C MET A 165 -9.71 1.54 13.29
N ALA A 166 -10.08 0.41 12.70
CA ALA A 166 -9.13 -0.63 12.32
C ALA A 166 -9.52 -1.25 10.97
N TRP A 167 -8.58 -1.94 10.37
CA TRP A 167 -8.81 -2.64 9.11
C TRP A 167 -8.17 -4.02 9.15
N SER A 168 -8.90 -5.08 8.84
CA SER A 168 -8.31 -6.39 8.62
C SER A 168 -8.33 -6.80 7.16
N ILE A 169 -7.22 -7.40 6.73
CA ILE A 169 -7.04 -7.97 5.40
C ILE A 169 -6.69 -9.44 5.56
N THR A 170 -7.64 -10.32 5.28
CA THR A 170 -7.40 -11.76 5.20
C THR A 170 -6.98 -12.10 3.79
N ARG A 171 -5.84 -12.78 3.66
CA ARG A 171 -5.32 -13.28 2.39
C ARG A 171 -5.35 -14.79 2.39
N THR A 172 -6.22 -15.38 1.58
CA THR A 172 -6.37 -16.83 1.44
C THR A 172 -5.80 -17.28 0.12
N LEU A 173 -4.81 -18.18 0.15
CA LEU A 173 -4.17 -18.73 -1.04
C LEU A 173 -5.18 -19.40 -1.96
N LEU A 174 -5.09 -19.10 -3.26
CA LEU A 174 -5.85 -19.77 -4.32
C LEU A 174 -4.90 -20.59 -5.20
N SER A 175 -5.21 -21.86 -5.40
CA SER A 175 -4.41 -22.79 -6.21
C SER A 175 -5.02 -23.03 -7.60
N GLY A 176 -5.33 -21.94 -8.32
CA GLY A 176 -5.95 -22.00 -9.64
C GLY A 176 -7.46 -21.74 -9.61
N GLN A 177 -8.04 -21.55 -10.80
CA GLN A 177 -9.45 -21.16 -10.95
C GLN A 177 -10.42 -22.22 -10.39
N GLU A 178 -10.07 -23.49 -10.51
CA GLU A 178 -10.84 -24.64 -10.03
C GLU A 178 -10.93 -24.71 -8.51
N ASP A 179 -10.00 -24.05 -7.80
CA ASP A 179 -9.94 -24.01 -6.34
C ASP A 179 -10.84 -22.92 -5.70
N LEU A 180 -11.47 -22.07 -6.51
CA LEU A 180 -12.33 -20.98 -6.02
C LEU A 180 -13.43 -21.46 -5.08
N SER A 181 -14.05 -22.62 -5.36
CA SER A 181 -15.10 -23.18 -4.53
C SER A 181 -14.61 -23.51 -3.12
N ASN A 182 -13.36 -23.98 -2.97
CA ASN A 182 -12.75 -24.26 -1.67
C ASN A 182 -12.47 -22.97 -0.89
N VAL A 183 -11.94 -21.93 -1.56
CA VAL A 183 -11.74 -20.62 -0.93
C VAL A 183 -13.08 -20.00 -0.50
N HIS A 184 -14.13 -20.11 -1.31
CA HIS A 184 -15.46 -19.66 -0.93
C HIS A 184 -16.03 -20.43 0.27
N ALA A 185 -15.72 -21.73 0.40
CA ALA A 185 -16.11 -22.52 1.57
C ALA A 185 -15.41 -22.04 2.86
N ILE A 186 -14.12 -21.66 2.77
CA ILE A 186 -13.39 -21.01 3.87
C ILE A 186 -14.02 -19.67 4.24
N GLN A 187 -14.27 -18.81 3.25
CA GLN A 187 -14.91 -17.51 3.47
C GLN A 187 -16.28 -17.63 4.16
N LYS A 188 -17.04 -18.67 3.83
CA LYS A 188 -18.36 -18.96 4.43
C LYS A 188 -18.30 -19.34 5.91
N GLN A 189 -17.16 -19.87 6.35
CA GLN A 189 -16.91 -20.26 7.73
C GLN A 189 -16.37 -19.12 8.58
N MET A 190 -15.84 -18.07 7.96
CA MET A 190 -15.43 -16.86 8.67
C MET A 190 -16.66 -16.20 9.28
N LYS A 191 -16.59 -15.84 10.58
CA LYS A 191 -17.67 -15.13 11.26
C LYS A 191 -17.15 -13.86 11.87
N LEU A 192 -18.04 -12.86 11.94
CA LEU A 192 -17.77 -11.56 12.55
C LEU A 192 -19.04 -11.10 13.28
N MET A 193 -18.91 -10.77 14.55
CA MET A 193 -20.00 -10.26 15.36
C MET A 193 -19.47 -9.47 16.57
N PRO A 194 -20.25 -8.55 17.15
CA PRO A 194 -19.86 -7.88 18.38
C PRO A 194 -19.79 -8.87 19.55
N LEU A 195 -18.95 -8.56 20.54
CA LEU A 195 -18.75 -9.41 21.73
C LEU A 195 -20.07 -9.70 22.45
N SER A 196 -20.95 -8.73 22.56
CA SER A 196 -22.28 -8.89 23.19
C SER A 196 -23.12 -9.98 22.50
N ALA A 197 -23.13 -10.01 21.17
CA ALA A 197 -23.82 -11.03 20.39
C ALA A 197 -23.15 -12.42 20.50
N TYR A 198 -21.82 -12.46 20.54
CA TYR A 198 -21.08 -13.71 20.75
C TYR A 198 -21.38 -14.33 22.11
N MET A 199 -21.52 -13.50 23.15
CA MET A 199 -21.84 -13.93 24.52
C MET A 199 -23.28 -14.40 24.70
N SER A 200 -24.24 -13.75 24.02
CA SER A 200 -25.66 -14.11 24.12
C SER A 200 -26.02 -15.35 23.30
N ALA A 201 -25.17 -15.80 22.41
CA ALA A 201 -25.43 -16.85 21.41
C ALA A 201 -26.71 -16.61 20.57
N ASP A 202 -27.13 -15.33 20.48
CA ASP A 202 -28.28 -14.94 19.68
C ASP A 202 -27.98 -15.03 18.17
N ASN A 203 -29.04 -15.12 17.38
CA ASN A 203 -28.92 -15.08 15.93
C ASN A 203 -28.60 -13.63 15.46
N TYR A 204 -27.33 -13.25 15.59
CA TYR A 204 -26.85 -11.92 15.22
C TYR A 204 -27.13 -11.60 13.76
N GLN A 205 -27.73 -10.44 13.54
CA GLN A 205 -27.91 -9.86 12.21
C GLN A 205 -27.14 -8.55 12.13
N PRO A 206 -26.21 -8.40 11.17
CA PRO A 206 -25.46 -7.17 11.02
C PRO A 206 -26.38 -5.96 10.73
N ALA A 207 -26.05 -4.81 11.31
CA ALA A 207 -26.78 -3.57 11.05
C ALA A 207 -26.63 -3.17 9.58
N LYS A 208 -27.67 -2.54 9.02
CA LYS A 208 -27.58 -1.89 7.71
C LYS A 208 -26.64 -0.71 7.80
N GLY A 209 -25.85 -0.50 6.75
CA GLY A 209 -25.07 0.71 6.55
C GLY A 209 -25.89 1.82 5.88
N SER A 210 -25.17 2.79 5.33
CA SER A 210 -25.74 3.90 4.59
C SER A 210 -25.00 4.12 3.27
N TYR A 211 -25.73 4.65 2.28
CA TYR A 211 -25.14 5.07 1.01
C TYR A 211 -25.24 6.59 0.84
N ASN A 212 -24.14 7.21 0.43
CA ASN A 212 -24.09 8.62 0.06
C ASN A 212 -23.26 8.75 -1.22
N GLU A 213 -23.85 9.35 -2.28
CA GLU A 213 -23.18 9.56 -3.56
C GLU A 213 -21.86 10.34 -3.41
N ALA A 214 -21.78 11.30 -2.48
CA ALA A 214 -20.58 12.07 -2.21
C ALA A 214 -19.38 11.21 -1.72
N ASN A 215 -19.63 9.99 -1.23
CA ASN A 215 -18.63 9.04 -0.76
C ASN A 215 -18.23 8.00 -1.84
N ASN A 216 -18.73 8.16 -3.07
CA ASN A 216 -18.38 7.29 -4.19
C ASN A 216 -17.19 7.87 -4.97
N TYR A 217 -15.98 7.71 -4.43
CA TYR A 217 -14.73 8.26 -4.97
C TYR A 217 -13.57 7.26 -4.86
N VAL A 218 -12.49 7.56 -5.58
CA VAL A 218 -11.19 6.88 -5.41
C VAL A 218 -10.47 7.53 -4.23
N PRO A 219 -10.18 6.82 -3.14
CA PRO A 219 -9.69 7.40 -1.88
C PRO A 219 -8.45 8.28 -2.03
N ILE A 220 -7.43 7.81 -2.73
CA ILE A 220 -6.20 8.58 -2.94
C ILE A 220 -6.47 9.91 -3.66
N ASN A 221 -7.34 9.92 -4.67
CA ASN A 221 -7.69 11.12 -5.42
C ASN A 221 -8.46 12.11 -4.53
N LYS A 222 -9.35 11.59 -3.66
CA LYS A 222 -10.07 12.40 -2.68
C LYS A 222 -9.10 13.13 -1.77
N VAL A 223 -8.14 12.42 -1.16
CA VAL A 223 -7.16 13.01 -0.23
C VAL A 223 -6.26 14.01 -0.95
N LEU A 224 -5.75 13.69 -2.14
CA LEU A 224 -4.89 14.59 -2.91
C LEU A 224 -5.60 15.85 -3.41
N SER A 225 -6.94 15.85 -3.47
CA SER A 225 -7.75 17.02 -3.88
C SER A 225 -8.18 17.91 -2.73
N MET A 226 -7.92 17.52 -1.47
CA MET A 226 -8.32 18.32 -0.30
C MET A 226 -7.57 19.65 -0.25
N SER A 227 -8.26 20.71 0.16
CA SER A 227 -7.64 21.94 0.58
C SER A 227 -6.87 21.73 1.89
N PRO A 228 -5.91 22.64 2.25
CA PRO A 228 -5.18 22.50 3.51
C PRO A 228 -6.09 22.47 4.74
N ALA A 229 -7.17 23.26 4.72
CA ALA A 229 -8.14 23.28 5.84
C ALA A 229 -8.96 22.00 5.92
N GLU A 230 -9.40 21.44 4.79
CA GLU A 230 -10.10 20.15 4.75
C GLU A 230 -9.21 19.03 5.26
N PHE A 231 -7.97 18.95 4.77
CA PHE A 231 -7.04 17.90 5.15
C PHE A 231 -6.69 17.95 6.65
N PHE A 232 -6.20 19.08 7.14
CA PHE A 232 -5.74 19.17 8.53
C PHE A 232 -6.87 19.14 9.54
N ASN A 233 -8.05 19.72 9.26
CA ASN A 233 -9.18 19.61 10.17
C ASN A 233 -9.75 18.19 10.20
N LYS A 234 -9.76 17.46 9.07
CA LYS A 234 -10.07 16.03 9.06
C LYS A 234 -9.06 15.24 9.89
N ALA A 235 -7.76 15.48 9.72
CA ALA A 235 -6.73 14.85 10.54
C ALA A 235 -6.90 15.13 12.03
N ASN A 236 -7.19 16.38 12.42
CA ASN A 236 -7.43 16.78 13.80
C ASN A 236 -8.63 16.05 14.44
N GLU A 237 -9.75 15.96 13.69
CA GLU A 237 -10.94 15.21 14.06
C GLU A 237 -10.62 13.71 14.27
N LEU A 238 -9.94 13.10 13.32
CA LEU A 238 -9.60 11.68 13.37
C LEU A 238 -8.67 11.34 14.55
N MET A 239 -7.74 12.21 14.88
CA MET A 239 -6.81 12.03 16.00
C MET A 239 -7.50 11.99 17.38
N GLU A 240 -8.73 12.49 17.53
CA GLU A 240 -9.48 12.42 18.79
C GLU A 240 -9.83 10.96 19.14
N ASN A 241 -10.26 10.18 18.16
CA ASN A 241 -10.67 8.78 18.35
C ASN A 241 -9.57 7.77 17.96
N ASN A 242 -8.56 8.23 17.22
CA ASN A 242 -7.42 7.44 16.77
C ASN A 242 -6.14 8.14 17.23
N PRO A 243 -5.83 8.12 18.53
CA PRO A 243 -4.77 8.93 19.10
C PRO A 243 -3.41 8.58 18.48
N PRO A 244 -2.51 9.58 18.36
CA PRO A 244 -1.10 9.35 18.08
C PRO A 244 -0.47 8.38 19.08
N ALA A 245 0.55 7.65 18.63
CA ALA A 245 1.33 6.79 19.51
C ALA A 245 2.05 7.62 20.61
N ALA A 246 2.27 7.00 21.76
CA ALA A 246 2.91 7.69 22.89
C ALA A 246 4.34 8.17 22.56
N GLU A 247 4.99 7.51 21.64
CA GLU A 247 6.35 7.80 21.13
C GLU A 247 6.39 9.05 20.22
N ASP A 248 5.23 9.46 19.66
CA ASP A 248 5.12 10.55 18.68
C ASP A 248 5.10 11.96 19.31
N LYS A 249 5.43 12.09 20.59
CA LYS A 249 5.36 13.35 21.35
C LYS A 249 6.08 14.51 20.69
N GLU A 250 7.26 14.26 20.09
CA GLU A 250 8.07 15.30 19.48
C GLU A 250 7.43 15.83 18.21
N ILE A 251 6.98 14.95 17.32
CA ILE A 251 6.30 15.39 16.09
C ILE A 251 4.97 16.07 16.42
N ILE A 252 4.19 15.55 17.37
CA ILE A 252 2.95 16.18 17.80
C ILE A 252 3.18 17.59 18.38
N ALA A 253 4.19 17.76 19.24
CA ALA A 253 4.56 19.10 19.75
C ALA A 253 5.00 20.05 18.63
N LYS A 254 5.65 19.54 17.59
CA LYS A 254 6.08 20.33 16.42
C LYS A 254 4.88 20.81 15.61
N ILE A 255 3.99 19.90 15.21
CA ILE A 255 2.84 20.21 14.36
C ILE A 255 1.73 20.97 15.11
N ALA A 256 1.66 20.87 16.44
CA ALA A 256 0.77 21.69 17.26
C ALA A 256 1.03 23.20 17.11
N LYS A 257 2.25 23.61 16.76
CA LYS A 257 2.59 25.02 16.49
C LYS A 257 1.80 25.63 15.33
N ILE A 258 1.26 24.78 14.45
CA ILE A 258 0.42 25.16 13.33
C ILE A 258 -1.04 24.73 13.49
N ASN A 259 -1.46 24.41 14.72
CA ASN A 259 -2.79 23.94 15.07
C ASN A 259 -3.16 22.62 14.34
N VAL A 260 -2.22 21.69 14.26
CA VAL A 260 -2.46 20.29 13.83
C VAL A 260 -2.21 19.38 15.03
N GLY A 261 -3.17 18.49 15.33
CA GLY A 261 -3.16 17.59 16.46
C GLY A 261 -4.57 17.32 16.98
N PRO A 262 -4.75 16.39 17.95
CA PRO A 262 -6.06 16.05 18.49
C PRO A 262 -6.83 17.28 18.98
N GLY A 263 -8.07 17.46 18.51
CA GLY A 263 -8.96 18.56 18.92
C GLY A 263 -8.53 19.97 18.49
N GLN A 264 -7.44 20.10 17.71
CA GLN A 264 -6.98 21.38 17.17
C GLN A 264 -7.89 21.86 16.04
N LYS A 265 -7.80 23.17 15.71
CA LYS A 265 -8.51 23.76 14.59
C LYS A 265 -7.55 24.52 13.69
N PHE A 266 -7.24 23.92 12.54
CA PHE A 266 -6.34 24.51 11.54
C PHE A 266 -7.02 25.64 10.78
N SER A 267 -6.24 26.68 10.47
CA SER A 267 -6.65 27.78 9.60
C SER A 267 -5.68 27.99 8.46
N SER A 268 -6.18 28.01 7.23
CA SER A 268 -5.37 28.28 6.03
C SER A 268 -4.78 29.68 5.98
N ASN A 269 -5.18 30.59 6.87
CA ASN A 269 -4.65 31.97 6.94
C ASN A 269 -3.13 32.00 7.18
N ILE A 270 -2.56 30.97 7.82
CA ILE A 270 -1.12 30.86 8.06
C ILE A 270 -0.32 30.74 6.75
N LEU A 271 -0.93 30.28 5.66
CA LEU A 271 -0.33 30.20 4.32
C LEU A 271 -0.30 31.55 3.59
N GLY A 272 -0.85 32.61 4.19
CA GLY A 272 -0.85 33.95 3.63
C GLY A 272 -1.78 34.08 2.42
N LYS A 273 -1.34 34.89 1.43
CA LYS A 273 -2.12 35.10 0.20
C LYS A 273 -2.05 33.85 -0.68
N ASN A 274 -3.21 33.43 -1.23
CA ASN A 274 -3.35 32.26 -2.11
C ASN A 274 -2.97 30.91 -1.42
N PRO A 275 -3.60 30.54 -0.30
CA PRO A 275 -3.25 29.35 0.47
C PRO A 275 -3.31 28.07 -0.35
N GLN A 276 -4.28 27.93 -1.29
CA GLN A 276 -4.39 26.75 -2.15
C GLN A 276 -3.21 26.61 -3.11
N THR A 277 -2.69 27.72 -3.65
CA THR A 277 -1.51 27.67 -4.53
C THR A 277 -0.25 27.25 -3.76
N GLN A 278 -0.06 27.77 -2.55
CA GLN A 278 1.05 27.38 -1.68
C GLN A 278 0.96 25.88 -1.32
N TRP A 279 -0.23 25.42 -0.99
CA TRP A 279 -0.52 24.02 -0.71
C TRP A 279 -0.19 23.11 -1.89
N ASN A 280 -0.70 23.40 -3.08
CA ASN A 280 -0.46 22.62 -4.27
C ASN A 280 1.02 22.55 -4.62
N ASN A 281 1.76 23.64 -4.48
CA ASN A 281 3.21 23.69 -4.72
C ASN A 281 3.96 22.78 -3.72
N MET A 282 3.55 22.75 -2.47
CA MET A 282 4.11 21.87 -1.45
C MET A 282 3.83 20.39 -1.80
N LEU A 283 2.58 20.03 -2.12
CA LEU A 283 2.21 18.65 -2.45
C LEU A 283 2.99 18.11 -3.66
N GLN A 284 3.24 18.92 -4.68
CA GLN A 284 4.04 18.53 -5.84
C GLN A 284 5.48 18.15 -5.49
N GLN A 285 6.01 18.63 -4.37
CA GLN A 285 7.38 18.35 -3.92
C GLN A 285 7.46 17.17 -2.96
N ILE A 286 6.39 16.86 -2.23
CA ILE A 286 6.40 15.81 -1.19
C ILE A 286 6.63 14.43 -1.78
N ARG A 287 5.90 14.02 -2.80
CA ARG A 287 6.04 12.67 -3.37
C ARG A 287 7.42 12.39 -3.96
N PRO A 288 8.03 13.29 -4.77
CA PRO A 288 9.42 13.13 -5.21
C PRO A 288 10.41 13.07 -4.03
N LYS A 289 10.20 13.88 -3.00
CA LYS A 289 11.02 13.88 -1.78
C LYS A 289 10.95 12.51 -1.08
N LEU A 290 9.74 12.01 -0.83
CA LEU A 290 9.53 10.70 -0.21
C LEU A 290 10.13 9.56 -1.05
N ASN A 291 9.96 9.59 -2.37
CA ASN A 291 10.56 8.61 -3.28
C ASN A 291 12.10 8.68 -3.25
N GLY A 292 12.69 9.87 -3.14
CA GLY A 292 14.14 10.04 -3.02
C GLY A 292 14.69 9.45 -1.72
N GLU A 293 13.93 9.50 -0.63
CA GLU A 293 14.31 8.92 0.66
C GLU A 293 14.01 7.41 0.75
N ALA A 294 13.11 6.90 -0.09
CA ALA A 294 12.69 5.50 -0.08
C ALA A 294 13.85 4.52 -0.29
N SER A 295 14.90 4.94 -1.01
CA SER A 295 16.06 4.09 -1.31
C SER A 295 16.77 3.57 -0.06
N LYS A 296 16.69 4.28 1.08
CA LYS A 296 17.27 3.83 2.35
C LYS A 296 16.58 2.57 2.92
N TYR A 297 15.35 2.31 2.51
CA TYR A 297 14.55 1.16 2.96
C TYR A 297 14.60 -0.03 1.99
N PHE A 298 15.18 0.17 0.80
CA PHE A 298 15.34 -0.91 -0.14
C PHE A 298 16.39 -1.91 0.33
N GLN A 299 16.01 -3.17 0.26
CA GLN A 299 16.91 -4.32 0.41
C GLN A 299 17.12 -4.95 -0.95
N LYS A 300 18.30 -5.53 -1.17
CA LYS A 300 18.67 -6.15 -2.44
C LYS A 300 18.73 -7.66 -2.33
N LEU A 301 18.18 -8.32 -3.34
CA LEU A 301 18.35 -9.73 -3.63
C LEU A 301 18.91 -9.86 -5.05
N GLY A 302 20.23 -9.76 -5.23
CA GLY A 302 20.84 -9.66 -6.54
C GLY A 302 20.35 -8.43 -7.31
N GLN A 303 19.69 -8.64 -8.46
CA GLN A 303 19.09 -7.58 -9.29
C GLN A 303 17.67 -7.16 -8.85
N TRP A 304 17.15 -7.76 -7.79
CA TRP A 304 15.82 -7.48 -7.25
C TRP A 304 15.90 -6.53 -6.07
N ASP A 305 15.01 -5.57 -6.01
CA ASP A 305 14.85 -4.64 -4.90
C ASP A 305 13.50 -4.84 -4.22
N TYR A 306 13.46 -4.80 -2.89
CA TYR A 306 12.21 -4.84 -2.14
C TYR A 306 12.24 -3.88 -0.96
N TYR A 307 11.08 -3.43 -0.54
CA TYR A 307 10.92 -2.64 0.68
C TYR A 307 11.14 -3.53 1.91
N GLY A 308 12.19 -3.23 2.68
CA GLY A 308 12.55 -3.96 3.89
C GLY A 308 11.85 -3.43 5.15
N ALA A 309 12.24 -3.99 6.30
CA ALA A 309 11.79 -3.46 7.58
C ALA A 309 12.15 -1.96 7.72
N PRO A 310 11.30 -1.17 8.39
CA PRO A 310 10.12 -1.54 9.18
C PRO A 310 8.78 -1.44 8.44
N ILE A 311 8.68 -1.90 7.18
CA ILE A 311 7.41 -1.89 6.46
C ILE A 311 6.30 -2.59 7.27
N GLY A 312 5.14 -1.94 7.39
CA GLY A 312 3.99 -2.47 8.12
C GLY A 312 4.07 -2.32 9.65
N ASP A 313 5.24 -1.96 10.21
CA ASP A 313 5.46 -1.62 11.63
C ASP A 313 6.42 -0.42 11.67
N PHE A 314 5.93 0.74 11.28
CA PHE A 314 6.75 1.88 10.90
C PHE A 314 7.36 2.62 12.09
N GLY A 315 6.81 2.51 13.29
CA GLY A 315 7.24 3.32 14.43
C GLY A 315 7.26 4.81 14.07
N GLN A 316 8.40 5.47 14.27
CA GLN A 316 8.61 6.88 13.96
C GLN A 316 9.14 7.15 12.53
N GLU A 317 9.19 6.15 11.66
CA GLU A 317 9.58 6.32 10.25
C GLU A 317 8.42 6.90 9.42
N TYR A 318 7.99 8.13 9.75
CA TYR A 318 6.80 8.79 9.19
C TYR A 318 6.86 8.93 7.67
N ASN A 319 8.05 9.24 7.11
CA ASN A 319 8.24 9.35 5.68
C ASN A 319 7.99 8.01 4.98
N TYR A 320 8.49 6.92 5.58
CA TYR A 320 8.28 5.58 5.04
C TYR A 320 6.82 5.16 5.15
N ARG A 321 6.17 5.41 6.29
CA ARG A 321 4.74 5.15 6.49
C ARG A 321 3.88 5.88 5.46
N ALA A 322 4.13 7.17 5.23
CA ALA A 322 3.42 7.97 4.25
C ALA A 322 3.67 7.47 2.81
N LEU A 323 4.92 7.15 2.47
CA LEU A 323 5.28 6.60 1.16
C LEU A 323 4.55 5.28 0.89
N VAL A 324 4.59 4.34 1.84
CA VAL A 324 3.92 3.05 1.70
C VAL A 324 2.40 3.22 1.65
N ALA A 325 1.83 4.13 2.44
CA ALA A 325 0.40 4.46 2.34
C ALA A 325 0.01 4.97 0.94
N MET A 326 0.87 5.78 0.29
CA MET A 326 0.63 6.27 -1.08
C MET A 326 0.78 5.20 -2.16
N ALA A 327 1.67 4.23 -1.97
CA ALA A 327 2.07 3.28 -3.01
C ALA A 327 1.50 1.88 -2.82
N GLY A 328 1.18 1.47 -1.58
CA GLY A 328 0.79 0.11 -1.24
C GLY A 328 0.14 0.01 0.13
N LEU A 329 -0.95 0.78 0.33
CA LEU A 329 -1.73 0.78 1.58
C LEU A 329 -2.10 -0.65 2.00
N GLY A 330 -1.83 -1.00 3.26
CA GLY A 330 -2.05 -2.35 3.79
C GLY A 330 -0.92 -3.34 3.45
N ALA A 331 0.29 -2.84 3.18
CA ALA A 331 1.47 -3.69 3.00
C ALA A 331 1.72 -4.58 4.23
N ASN A 332 2.12 -5.82 3.99
CA ASN A 332 2.51 -6.75 5.05
C ASN A 332 3.86 -6.37 5.67
N THR A 333 4.09 -6.83 6.88
CA THR A 333 5.42 -6.89 7.49
C THR A 333 6.32 -7.92 6.76
N VAL A 334 7.63 -7.76 6.85
CA VAL A 334 8.58 -8.60 6.08
C VAL A 334 8.54 -10.10 6.46
N ASP A 335 8.10 -10.43 7.64
CA ASP A 335 7.92 -11.81 8.12
C ASP A 335 6.68 -12.48 7.51
N VAL A 336 5.70 -11.70 7.09
CA VAL A 336 4.48 -12.20 6.43
C VAL A 336 4.68 -12.30 4.93
N ALA A 337 5.24 -11.26 4.30
CA ALA A 337 5.54 -11.29 2.86
C ALA A 337 6.55 -10.21 2.46
N ILE A 338 7.39 -10.53 1.48
CA ILE A 338 8.23 -9.56 0.78
C ILE A 338 7.91 -9.56 -0.71
N TYR A 339 8.20 -8.43 -1.36
CA TYR A 339 7.80 -8.17 -2.75
C TYR A 339 8.99 -7.67 -3.60
N PRO A 340 10.02 -8.52 -3.85
CA PRO A 340 11.13 -8.16 -4.72
C PRO A 340 10.66 -7.81 -6.13
N LYS A 341 11.09 -6.64 -6.63
CA LYS A 341 10.81 -6.14 -7.98
C LYS A 341 12.11 -6.05 -8.78
N THR A 342 12.02 -6.31 -10.07
CA THR A 342 13.07 -5.96 -11.02
C THR A 342 12.46 -5.53 -12.36
N GLU A 343 13.14 -4.61 -13.03
CA GLU A 343 12.80 -4.13 -14.38
C GLU A 343 14.00 -4.21 -15.34
N VAL A 344 15.08 -4.89 -14.90
CA VAL A 344 16.32 -5.01 -15.67
C VAL A 344 16.78 -6.46 -15.78
N ASP A 345 17.55 -6.74 -16.82
CA ASP A 345 18.27 -8.01 -16.99
C ASP A 345 19.57 -8.04 -16.13
N ASN A 346 20.33 -9.13 -16.23
CA ASN A 346 21.61 -9.30 -15.51
C ASN A 346 22.73 -8.36 -15.97
N GLN A 347 22.53 -7.59 -17.04
CA GLN A 347 23.45 -6.57 -17.54
C GLN A 347 22.99 -5.15 -17.18
N GLY A 348 21.82 -5.00 -16.55
CA GLY A 348 21.23 -3.71 -16.17
C GLY A 348 20.41 -3.05 -17.28
N ASN A 349 20.09 -3.75 -18.38
CA ASN A 349 19.23 -3.23 -19.43
C ASN A 349 17.77 -3.43 -19.05
N PHE A 350 16.92 -2.44 -19.38
CA PHE A 350 15.49 -2.56 -19.15
C PHE A 350 14.86 -3.73 -19.88
N LEU A 351 13.96 -4.45 -19.19
CA LEU A 351 13.20 -5.54 -19.78
C LEU A 351 12.19 -5.01 -20.80
N THR A 352 12.19 -5.58 -21.99
CA THR A 352 11.23 -5.27 -23.05
C THR A 352 10.85 -6.53 -23.82
N GLY A 353 9.57 -6.65 -24.18
CA GLY A 353 9.09 -7.81 -24.96
C GLY A 353 9.50 -7.82 -26.43
N GLU A 354 10.33 -6.88 -26.88
CA GLU A 354 11.05 -6.98 -28.15
C GLU A 354 12.10 -8.09 -28.13
N HIS A 355 12.49 -8.52 -26.93
CA HIS A 355 13.41 -9.62 -26.67
C HIS A 355 12.73 -10.74 -25.88
N SER A 356 13.38 -11.90 -25.90
CA SER A 356 13.03 -13.01 -25.00
C SER A 356 14.12 -13.18 -23.97
N TYR A 357 13.72 -13.58 -22.75
CA TYR A 357 14.64 -13.78 -21.65
C TYR A 357 14.42 -15.13 -20.98
N ILE A 358 15.44 -15.60 -20.28
CA ILE A 358 15.36 -16.71 -19.35
C ILE A 358 15.47 -16.15 -17.94
N LEU A 359 14.46 -16.38 -17.12
CA LEU A 359 14.52 -16.20 -15.68
C LEU A 359 14.97 -17.54 -15.08
N HIS A 360 16.22 -17.57 -14.61
CA HIS A 360 16.91 -18.78 -14.17
C HIS A 360 16.90 -18.90 -12.64
N PHE A 361 16.40 -20.03 -12.13
CA PHE A 361 16.42 -20.38 -10.72
C PHE A 361 17.40 -21.54 -10.48
N ASP A 362 18.46 -21.29 -9.72
CA ASP A 362 19.27 -22.37 -9.14
C ASP A 362 18.46 -23.12 -8.07
N ARG A 363 17.72 -22.38 -7.25
CA ARG A 363 16.79 -22.87 -6.22
C ARG A 363 15.64 -21.91 -6.05
N PHE A 364 14.47 -22.43 -5.70
CA PHE A 364 13.32 -21.60 -5.37
C PHE A 364 13.51 -20.78 -4.09
N PRO A 365 12.76 -19.68 -3.93
CA PRO A 365 12.83 -18.85 -2.72
C PRO A 365 12.58 -19.68 -1.46
N PRO A 366 13.38 -19.50 -0.39
CA PRO A 366 13.16 -20.19 0.85
C PRO A 366 11.94 -19.62 1.58
N VAL A 367 11.00 -20.49 1.93
CA VAL A 367 9.80 -20.17 2.70
C VAL A 367 9.70 -21.12 3.89
N LEU A 368 9.08 -20.65 4.98
CA LEU A 368 8.72 -21.48 6.14
C LEU A 368 7.47 -22.30 5.81
N GLU A 369 7.10 -23.22 6.71
CA GLU A 369 5.91 -24.06 6.57
C GLU A 369 4.66 -23.22 6.26
N GLY A 370 3.88 -23.66 5.27
CA GLY A 370 2.70 -22.96 4.77
C GLY A 370 2.98 -21.70 3.94
N GLY A 371 4.27 -21.35 3.75
CA GLY A 371 4.67 -20.26 2.84
C GLY A 371 4.64 -20.70 1.37
N PHE A 372 4.70 -19.72 0.49
CA PHE A 372 4.71 -19.93 -0.97
C PHE A 372 5.35 -18.73 -1.70
N TRP A 373 5.62 -18.91 -2.98
CA TRP A 373 6.14 -17.83 -3.82
C TRP A 373 5.44 -17.76 -5.18
N SER A 374 5.54 -16.59 -5.81
CA SER A 374 5.12 -16.37 -7.20
C SER A 374 5.98 -15.34 -7.92
N ILE A 375 5.98 -15.38 -9.26
CA ILE A 375 6.50 -14.36 -10.15
C ILE A 375 5.35 -13.87 -11.02
N THR A 376 5.05 -12.58 -10.96
CA THR A 376 4.01 -11.94 -11.79
C THR A 376 4.64 -10.91 -12.71
N ALA A 377 4.22 -10.88 -13.97
CA ALA A 377 4.64 -9.89 -14.94
C ALA A 377 3.59 -8.75 -15.05
N TYR A 378 4.10 -7.51 -15.09
CA TYR A 378 3.29 -6.31 -15.28
C TYR A 378 3.83 -5.48 -16.43
N GLY A 379 2.93 -4.80 -17.14
CA GLY A 379 3.31 -3.83 -18.17
C GLY A 379 3.95 -2.56 -17.59
N GLU A 380 4.39 -1.67 -18.46
CA GLU A 380 4.92 -0.35 -18.07
C GLU A 380 3.89 0.50 -17.31
N ASP A 381 2.59 0.18 -17.50
CA ASP A 381 1.45 0.82 -16.81
C ASP A 381 1.16 0.24 -15.42
N ASP A 382 2.02 -0.66 -14.90
CA ASP A 382 1.85 -1.38 -13.64
C ASP A 382 0.60 -2.30 -13.57
N PHE A 383 0.00 -2.67 -14.71
CA PHE A 383 -1.14 -3.60 -14.74
C PHE A 383 -0.79 -4.96 -15.33
N LEU A 384 -1.65 -5.94 -15.05
CA LEU A 384 -1.54 -7.29 -15.62
C LEU A 384 -1.56 -7.25 -17.15
N ILE A 385 -0.70 -8.06 -17.76
CA ILE A 385 -0.53 -8.12 -19.20
C ILE A 385 -1.55 -9.08 -19.80
N ASP A 386 -2.44 -8.56 -20.68
CA ASP A 386 -3.41 -9.39 -21.39
C ASP A 386 -2.71 -10.43 -22.28
N ASN A 387 -3.13 -11.69 -22.18
CA ASN A 387 -2.54 -12.78 -22.92
C ASN A 387 -3.54 -13.92 -23.12
N PRO A 388 -3.38 -14.75 -24.20
CA PRO A 388 -4.35 -15.78 -24.57
C PRO A 388 -4.57 -16.89 -23.52
N LEU A 389 -3.62 -17.06 -22.59
CA LEU A 389 -3.68 -18.09 -21.54
C LEU A 389 -4.28 -17.58 -20.25
N ASN A 390 -4.53 -16.27 -20.12
CA ASN A 390 -4.83 -15.61 -18.84
C ASN A 390 -3.80 -15.97 -17.74
N ARG A 391 -2.55 -16.24 -18.18
CA ARG A 391 -1.44 -16.57 -17.29
C ARG A 391 -0.70 -15.31 -16.90
N TYR A 392 -0.93 -14.81 -15.71
CA TYR A 392 -0.33 -13.59 -15.19
C TYR A 392 0.86 -13.86 -14.27
N CYS A 393 0.93 -15.07 -13.70
CA CYS A 393 2.02 -15.47 -12.81
C CYS A 393 2.45 -16.92 -13.06
N ILE A 394 3.66 -17.22 -12.58
CA ILE A 394 4.18 -18.55 -12.34
C ILE A 394 4.53 -18.64 -10.85
N ASN A 395 4.30 -19.79 -10.23
CA ASN A 395 4.43 -19.98 -8.77
C ASN A 395 4.85 -21.42 -8.43
N ASP A 396 5.03 -21.72 -7.14
CA ASP A 396 5.38 -23.04 -6.63
C ASP A 396 4.31 -24.13 -6.84
N ARG A 397 3.09 -23.74 -7.24
CA ARG A 397 1.97 -24.63 -7.59
C ARG A 397 1.87 -24.86 -9.10
N SER A 398 2.68 -24.17 -9.88
CA SER A 398 2.77 -24.37 -11.33
C SER A 398 3.47 -25.69 -11.64
N ASP A 399 2.96 -26.45 -12.62
CA ASP A 399 3.58 -27.69 -13.10
C ASP A 399 4.83 -27.36 -13.92
N LEU A 400 5.93 -26.98 -13.25
CA LEU A 400 7.16 -26.52 -13.88
C LEU A 400 8.03 -27.68 -14.33
N LYS A 401 8.53 -27.60 -15.56
CA LYS A 401 9.55 -28.51 -16.06
C LYS A 401 10.91 -28.14 -15.44
N VAL A 402 11.47 -29.07 -14.68
CA VAL A 402 12.79 -28.96 -14.06
C VAL A 402 13.87 -29.45 -15.01
N ASN A 403 15.00 -28.76 -15.07
CA ASN A 403 16.18 -29.15 -15.83
C ASN A 403 16.86 -30.40 -15.23
N ALA A 404 17.72 -31.07 -15.99
CA ALA A 404 18.40 -32.31 -15.57
C ALA A 404 19.30 -32.10 -14.31
N ASP A 405 19.76 -30.87 -14.08
CA ASP A 405 20.60 -30.48 -12.93
C ASP A 405 19.78 -29.97 -11.72
N GLY A 406 18.45 -29.97 -11.82
CA GLY A 406 17.56 -29.52 -10.77
C GLY A 406 17.24 -28.03 -10.81
N THR A 407 17.79 -27.26 -11.73
CA THR A 407 17.47 -25.84 -11.95
C THR A 407 16.15 -25.67 -12.71
N VAL A 408 15.59 -24.47 -12.72
CA VAL A 408 14.37 -24.15 -13.47
C VAL A 408 14.56 -22.89 -14.29
N ASP A 409 14.23 -22.98 -15.57
CA ASP A 409 14.21 -21.87 -16.51
C ASP A 409 12.78 -21.47 -16.83
N ILE A 410 12.44 -20.20 -16.60
CA ILE A 410 11.16 -19.60 -17.01
C ILE A 410 11.43 -18.69 -18.21
N VAL A 411 10.73 -18.93 -19.30
CA VAL A 411 10.82 -18.11 -20.52
C VAL A 411 9.93 -16.88 -20.35
N LEU A 412 10.52 -15.69 -20.44
CA LEU A 412 9.80 -14.43 -20.51
C LEU A 412 9.79 -13.99 -21.98
N ALA A 413 8.64 -14.01 -22.61
CA ALA A 413 8.52 -13.67 -24.04
C ALA A 413 7.09 -13.21 -24.38
N GLN A 414 6.96 -12.29 -25.35
CA GLN A 414 5.66 -11.90 -25.88
C GLN A 414 5.02 -13.04 -26.69
N GLN A 415 5.82 -13.72 -27.50
CA GLN A 415 5.35 -14.82 -28.32
C GLN A 415 5.58 -16.16 -27.62
N ALA A 416 4.58 -17.04 -27.73
CA ALA A 416 4.66 -18.36 -27.14
C ALA A 416 5.88 -19.14 -27.70
N PRO A 417 6.75 -19.67 -26.83
CA PRO A 417 7.79 -20.60 -27.24
C PRO A 417 7.18 -21.94 -27.63
N GLU A 418 8.00 -22.84 -28.23
CA GLU A 418 7.57 -24.20 -28.56
C GLU A 418 7.05 -24.95 -27.31
N ASN A 419 7.73 -24.79 -26.18
CA ASN A 419 7.29 -25.32 -24.87
C ASN A 419 6.71 -24.21 -24.01
N ILE A 420 5.39 -24.24 -23.79
CA ILE A 420 4.64 -23.24 -23.03
C ILE A 420 4.56 -23.55 -21.54
N THR A 421 5.10 -24.67 -21.06
CA THR A 421 4.98 -25.08 -19.63
C THR A 421 5.60 -24.02 -18.73
N ASN A 422 6.86 -23.66 -18.97
CA ASN A 422 7.58 -22.64 -18.21
C ASN A 422 7.55 -21.27 -18.90
N TRP A 423 6.47 -20.90 -19.57
CA TRP A 423 6.36 -19.61 -20.25
C TRP A 423 5.50 -18.64 -19.43
N LEU A 424 6.06 -17.49 -19.11
CA LEU A 424 5.34 -16.34 -18.58
C LEU A 424 5.22 -15.29 -19.69
N PRO A 425 4.00 -15.04 -20.22
CA PRO A 425 3.77 -14.01 -21.22
C PRO A 425 4.11 -12.62 -20.75
N VAL A 426 4.76 -11.81 -21.58
CA VAL A 426 5.08 -10.41 -21.29
C VAL A 426 4.52 -9.47 -22.36
N SER A 427 4.44 -8.15 -22.07
CA SER A 427 4.01 -7.13 -23.02
C SER A 427 5.04 -6.94 -24.15
N LYS A 428 4.63 -6.38 -25.28
CA LYS A 428 5.56 -6.01 -26.37
C LYS A 428 6.53 -4.91 -25.92
N GLY A 429 6.06 -3.92 -25.15
CA GLY A 429 6.85 -2.81 -24.64
C GLY A 429 7.63 -3.20 -23.38
N ARG A 430 7.99 -2.19 -22.58
CA ARG A 430 8.63 -2.41 -21.29
C ARG A 430 7.71 -3.20 -20.36
N PHE A 431 8.33 -4.00 -19.52
CA PHE A 431 7.65 -4.74 -18.47
C PHE A 431 8.57 -4.87 -17.26
N HIS A 432 7.98 -5.24 -16.14
CA HIS A 432 8.70 -5.54 -14.92
C HIS A 432 8.12 -6.77 -14.24
N LEU A 433 8.89 -7.35 -13.34
CA LEU A 433 8.50 -8.52 -12.58
C LEU A 433 8.39 -8.18 -11.10
N PHE A 434 7.34 -8.71 -10.46
CA PHE A 434 7.27 -8.84 -9.01
C PHE A 434 7.41 -10.31 -8.63
N MET A 435 8.37 -10.60 -7.78
CA MET A 435 8.42 -11.83 -7.01
C MET A 435 7.67 -11.58 -5.70
N ARG A 436 6.77 -12.47 -5.33
CA ARG A 436 6.11 -12.46 -4.03
C ARG A 436 6.57 -13.67 -3.26
N ILE A 437 7.09 -13.47 -2.05
CA ILE A 437 7.52 -14.55 -1.15
C ILE A 437 6.73 -14.38 0.13
N TYR A 438 5.81 -15.30 0.38
CA TYR A 438 4.95 -15.32 1.55
C TYR A 438 5.53 -16.24 2.62
N THR A 439 5.49 -15.78 3.87
CA THR A 439 6.14 -16.43 5.01
C THR A 439 7.61 -16.78 4.71
N PRO A 440 8.42 -15.78 4.29
CA PRO A 440 9.80 -16.00 3.89
C PRO A 440 10.63 -16.53 5.07
N ASP A 441 11.53 -17.47 4.82
CA ASP A 441 12.61 -17.78 5.75
C ASP A 441 13.70 -16.70 5.60
N MET A 442 13.60 -15.66 6.40
CA MET A 442 14.51 -14.50 6.32
C MET A 442 15.98 -14.88 6.60
N GLN A 443 16.24 -15.93 7.40
CA GLN A 443 17.59 -16.40 7.65
C GLN A 443 18.16 -17.12 6.43
N ALA A 444 17.41 -18.01 5.81
CA ALA A 444 17.81 -18.69 4.59
C ALA A 444 17.89 -17.73 3.40
N LEU A 445 16.98 -16.75 3.34
CA LEU A 445 16.91 -15.73 2.27
C LEU A 445 18.20 -14.88 2.21
N SER A 446 18.83 -14.60 3.36
CA SER A 446 20.08 -13.85 3.42
C SER A 446 21.27 -14.53 2.71
N LYS A 447 21.15 -15.83 2.43
CA LYS A 447 22.16 -16.67 1.73
C LYS A 447 21.66 -17.20 0.39
N TRP A 448 20.40 -16.94 0.08
CA TRP A 448 19.78 -17.40 -1.16
C TRP A 448 20.22 -16.55 -2.34
N ILE A 449 20.51 -17.21 -3.45
CA ILE A 449 20.83 -16.54 -4.70
C ILE A 449 19.51 -16.33 -5.45
N ALA A 450 19.10 -15.08 -5.59
CA ALA A 450 17.90 -14.71 -6.32
C ALA A 450 18.06 -15.04 -7.83
N PRO A 451 16.95 -15.38 -8.52
CA PRO A 451 17.01 -15.75 -9.92
C PRO A 451 17.51 -14.60 -10.77
N THR A 452 18.29 -14.94 -11.80
CA THR A 452 18.83 -13.99 -12.77
C THR A 452 17.97 -13.98 -14.04
N ILE A 453 17.87 -12.80 -14.67
CA ILE A 453 17.18 -12.63 -15.96
C ILE A 453 18.26 -12.44 -17.03
N ILE A 454 18.31 -13.39 -17.97
CA ILE A 454 19.34 -13.46 -18.99
C ILE A 454 18.69 -13.27 -20.35
N LEU A 455 19.22 -12.38 -21.18
CA LEU A 455 18.80 -12.19 -22.56
C LEU A 455 19.04 -13.51 -23.34
N LYS A 456 18.01 -13.98 -24.06
CA LYS A 456 18.07 -15.24 -24.85
C LYS A 456 18.59 -15.00 -26.23
#